data_48559b3957a34465e9ced1aefc4b7f34
#
_entry.id   48559b3957a34465e9ced1aefc4b7f34
#
_cell.length_a   1.000
_cell.length_b   1.000
_cell.length_c   1.000
_cell.angle_alpha   90.00
_cell.angle_beta   90.00
_cell.angle_gamma   90.00
#
_symmetry.space_group_name_H-M   'P 1'
#
loop_
_entity.id
_entity.type
_entity.pdbx_description
1 polymer ?
#
loop_
_entity_poly.entity_id
_entity_poly.type
_entity_poly.pdbx_seq_one_letter_code
_entity_poly.pdbx_strand_id
1 'polypeptide(L)'
;MDRRAEAAELALERPDTADAVALVTELEAHLASRYPAESRHGYSVEKLIREGVAFFVARVDGAPAACGGVQLYGQEYAELKRMYVRPQWRRLGLGKRLLDALAAHARSRGVRLLRLETGVDQAEAIGLYEGFGFRRRPPFGAYREDPLSVFYQKELP
;
A
#
# COMPACT_ATOMS: atom_id res chain seq x y z
N MET A 1 7.02 9.12 17.09
CA MET A 1 7.60 8.70 15.79
C MET A 1 9.11 8.81 15.82
N ASP A 2 9.80 7.86 15.22
CA ASP A 2 11.26 7.88 15.15
C ASP A 2 11.75 9.03 14.26
N ARG A 3 12.87 9.66 14.65
CA ARG A 3 13.44 10.78 13.87
C ARG A 3 13.79 10.40 12.43
N ARG A 4 14.17 9.14 12.19
CA ARG A 4 14.47 8.65 10.85
C ARG A 4 13.21 8.64 9.98
N ALA A 5 12.06 8.29 10.55
CA ALA A 5 10.79 8.32 9.84
C ALA A 5 10.36 9.76 9.54
N GLU A 6 10.58 10.68 10.49
CA GLU A 6 10.30 12.09 10.28
C GLU A 6 11.18 12.70 9.19
N ALA A 7 12.43 12.25 9.10
CA ALA A 7 13.38 12.69 8.09
C ALA A 7 13.21 11.99 6.75
N ALA A 8 12.33 10.97 6.65
CA ALA A 8 12.11 10.26 5.40
C ALA A 8 11.49 11.18 4.35
N GLU A 9 11.98 11.04 3.12
CA GLU A 9 11.44 11.76 1.98
C GLU A 9 10.51 10.84 1.19
N LEU A 10 9.27 11.27 0.99
CA LEU A 10 8.28 10.57 0.19
C LEU A 10 8.13 11.29 -1.14
N ALA A 11 8.27 10.56 -2.23
CA ALA A 11 8.15 11.10 -3.57
C ALA A 11 7.20 10.26 -4.40
N LEU A 12 6.33 10.94 -5.14
CA LEU A 12 5.54 10.32 -6.20
C LEU A 12 6.47 10.02 -7.36
N GLU A 13 6.51 8.78 -7.81
CA GLU A 13 7.37 8.41 -8.93
C GLU A 13 6.79 7.26 -9.74
N ARG A 14 7.36 7.02 -10.92
CA ARG A 14 6.93 5.91 -11.75
C ARG A 14 7.28 4.59 -11.07
N PRO A 15 6.42 3.58 -11.15
CA PRO A 15 6.72 2.27 -10.56
C PRO A 15 7.88 1.53 -11.20
N ASP A 16 8.40 2.00 -12.33
CA ASP A 16 9.50 1.34 -13.07
C ASP A 16 10.89 1.93 -12.79
N THR A 17 11.02 2.82 -11.80
CA THR A 17 12.35 3.23 -11.34
C THR A 17 13.05 2.06 -10.66
N ALA A 18 14.38 2.09 -10.61
CA ALA A 18 15.16 0.99 -10.01
C ALA A 18 14.75 0.72 -8.56
N ASP A 19 14.58 1.77 -7.75
CA ASP A 19 14.17 1.62 -6.36
C ASP A 19 12.75 1.06 -6.22
N ALA A 20 11.83 1.55 -7.04
CA ALA A 20 10.44 1.06 -7.04
C ALA A 20 10.38 -0.42 -7.41
N VAL A 21 11.08 -0.81 -8.47
CA VAL A 21 11.14 -2.22 -8.91
C VAL A 21 11.71 -3.11 -7.81
N ALA A 22 12.77 -2.67 -7.13
CA ALA A 22 13.37 -3.44 -6.06
C ALA A 22 12.37 -3.68 -4.91
N LEU A 23 11.66 -2.65 -4.50
CA LEU A 23 10.67 -2.76 -3.42
C LEU A 23 9.49 -3.66 -3.79
N VAL A 24 8.96 -3.51 -5.00
CA VAL A 24 7.85 -4.35 -5.48
C VAL A 24 8.28 -5.81 -5.61
N THR A 25 9.50 -6.05 -6.09
CA THR A 25 10.06 -7.41 -6.22
C THR A 25 10.22 -8.07 -4.86
N GLU A 26 10.69 -7.35 -3.85
CA GLU A 26 10.82 -7.86 -2.49
C GLU A 26 9.45 -8.21 -1.90
N LEU A 27 8.45 -7.34 -2.08
CA LEU A 27 7.09 -7.60 -1.64
C LEU A 27 6.53 -8.85 -2.30
N GLU A 28 6.68 -8.97 -3.61
CA GLU A 28 6.17 -10.13 -4.35
C GLU A 28 6.80 -11.43 -3.86
N ALA A 29 8.12 -11.44 -3.61
CA ALA A 29 8.80 -12.60 -3.08
C ALA A 29 8.27 -12.98 -1.69
N HIS A 30 8.03 -11.99 -0.83
CA HIS A 30 7.46 -12.21 0.49
C HIS A 30 6.07 -12.84 0.41
N LEU A 31 5.20 -12.30 -0.45
CA LEU A 31 3.84 -12.81 -0.60
C LEU A 31 3.81 -14.20 -1.25
N ALA A 32 4.68 -14.44 -2.23
CA ALA A 32 4.78 -15.74 -2.90
C ALA A 32 5.20 -16.86 -1.95
N SER A 33 5.96 -16.54 -0.89
CA SER A 33 6.35 -17.52 0.12
C SER A 33 5.22 -17.87 1.09
N ARG A 34 4.13 -17.10 1.12
CA ARG A 34 3.05 -17.23 2.11
C ARG A 34 1.69 -17.55 1.52
N TYR A 35 1.45 -17.20 0.25
CA TYR A 35 0.13 -17.33 -0.36
C TYR A 35 0.23 -17.98 -1.73
N PRO A 36 -0.74 -18.87 -2.10
CA PRO A 36 -0.81 -19.40 -3.44
C PRO A 36 -1.18 -18.30 -4.45
N ALA A 37 -0.87 -18.53 -5.72
CA ALA A 37 -1.07 -17.53 -6.77
C ALA A 37 -2.50 -16.99 -6.84
N GLU A 38 -3.50 -17.85 -6.65
CA GLU A 38 -4.93 -17.48 -6.72
C GLU A 38 -5.36 -16.54 -5.58
N SER A 39 -4.59 -16.49 -4.48
CA SER A 39 -4.85 -15.60 -3.34
C SER A 39 -3.95 -14.37 -3.31
N ARG A 40 -3.18 -14.14 -4.38
CA ARG A 40 -2.30 -12.97 -4.50
C ARG A 40 -2.89 -12.03 -5.54
N HIS A 41 -3.24 -10.81 -5.12
CA HIS A 41 -3.95 -9.83 -5.95
C HIS A 41 -3.13 -8.58 -6.23
N GLY A 42 -1.81 -8.67 -6.07
CA GLY A 42 -0.92 -7.55 -6.34
C GLY A 42 -0.71 -7.32 -7.83
N TYR A 43 -0.43 -6.06 -8.18
CA TYR A 43 -0.14 -5.68 -9.55
C TYR A 43 1.34 -5.81 -9.86
N SER A 44 1.67 -6.27 -11.06
CA SER A 44 3.02 -6.14 -11.62
C SER A 44 3.36 -4.67 -11.84
N VAL A 45 4.64 -4.36 -12.04
CA VAL A 45 5.07 -3.00 -12.35
C VAL A 45 4.35 -2.48 -13.61
N GLU A 46 4.25 -3.32 -14.65
CA GLU A 46 3.55 -2.96 -15.90
C GLU A 46 2.08 -2.64 -15.65
N LYS A 47 1.43 -3.42 -14.79
CA LYS A 47 0.02 -3.18 -14.46
C LYS A 47 -0.17 -1.92 -13.64
N LEU A 48 0.75 -1.64 -12.70
CA LEU A 48 0.71 -0.38 -11.94
C LEU A 48 0.72 0.82 -12.89
N ILE A 49 1.57 0.78 -13.91
CA ILE A 49 1.65 1.86 -14.91
C ILE A 49 0.37 1.92 -15.75
N ARG A 50 -0.06 0.78 -16.26
CA ARG A 50 -1.24 0.71 -17.15
C ARG A 50 -2.51 1.20 -16.46
N GLU A 51 -2.67 0.88 -15.18
CA GLU A 51 -3.85 1.27 -14.40
C GLU A 51 -3.73 2.67 -13.78
N GLY A 52 -2.62 3.37 -14.04
CA GLY A 52 -2.43 4.74 -13.56
C GLY A 52 -2.32 4.87 -12.05
N VAL A 53 -1.75 3.87 -11.40
CA VAL A 53 -1.57 3.88 -9.94
C VAL A 53 -0.61 5.00 -9.56
N ALA A 54 -1.02 5.87 -8.64
CA ALA A 54 -0.12 6.87 -8.06
C ALA A 54 0.80 6.16 -7.06
N PHE A 55 2.09 6.11 -7.36
CA PHE A 55 3.06 5.30 -6.62
C PHE A 55 4.06 6.18 -5.87
N PHE A 56 4.21 5.91 -4.58
CA PHE A 56 5.12 6.65 -3.70
C PHE A 56 6.26 5.75 -3.22
N VAL A 57 7.46 6.32 -3.18
CA VAL A 57 8.62 5.68 -2.55
C VAL A 57 9.09 6.55 -1.40
N ALA A 58 9.33 5.93 -0.27
CA ALA A 58 9.91 6.58 0.90
C ALA A 58 11.39 6.22 1.00
N ARG A 59 12.23 7.23 1.17
CA ARG A 59 13.68 7.06 1.34
C ARG A 59 14.14 7.69 2.64
N VAL A 60 15.06 7.01 3.31
CA VAL A 60 15.72 7.52 4.50
C VAL A 60 17.20 7.67 4.15
N ASP A 61 17.71 8.91 4.20
CA ASP A 61 19.09 9.24 3.81
C ASP A 61 19.42 8.70 2.41
N GLY A 62 18.48 8.82 1.48
CA GLY A 62 18.64 8.36 0.10
C GLY A 62 18.41 6.86 -0.11
N ALA A 63 18.27 6.07 0.94
CA ALA A 63 18.03 4.63 0.83
C ALA A 63 16.54 4.32 0.71
N PRO A 64 16.11 3.54 -0.31
CA PRO A 64 14.70 3.17 -0.42
C PRO A 64 14.29 2.28 0.75
N ALA A 65 13.25 2.68 1.46
CA ALA A 65 12.82 2.05 2.70
C ALA A 65 11.42 1.45 2.60
N ALA A 66 10.54 2.06 1.82
CA ALA A 66 9.14 1.67 1.75
C ALA A 66 8.48 2.18 0.48
N CYS A 67 7.35 1.58 0.13
CA CYS A 67 6.55 2.03 -1.01
C CYS A 67 5.06 1.78 -0.77
N GLY A 68 4.25 2.40 -1.59
CA GLY A 68 2.81 2.16 -1.64
C GLY A 68 2.18 2.95 -2.76
N GLY A 69 1.08 2.43 -3.28
CA GLY A 69 0.35 3.07 -4.36
C GLY A 69 -1.13 3.17 -4.06
N VAL A 70 -1.82 4.00 -4.83
CA VAL A 70 -3.26 4.13 -4.74
C VAL A 70 -3.83 4.23 -6.15
N GLN A 71 -4.84 3.40 -6.43
CA GLN A 71 -5.58 3.42 -7.69
C GLN A 71 -6.94 4.05 -7.45
N LEU A 72 -7.28 5.05 -8.28
CA LEU A 72 -8.58 5.71 -8.21
C LEU A 72 -9.59 4.94 -9.06
N TYR A 73 -10.77 4.69 -8.50
CA TYR A 73 -11.93 4.13 -9.22
C TYR A 73 -12.98 5.23 -9.35
N GLY A 74 -12.75 6.12 -10.32
CA GLY A 74 -13.55 7.33 -10.46
C GLY A 74 -13.45 8.17 -9.18
N GLN A 75 -14.59 8.65 -8.69
CA GLN A 75 -14.68 9.33 -7.40
C GLN A 75 -15.32 8.46 -6.31
N GLU A 76 -15.59 7.19 -6.62
CA GLU A 76 -16.27 6.29 -5.68
C GLU A 76 -15.33 5.86 -4.55
N TYR A 77 -14.15 5.37 -4.89
CA TYR A 77 -13.15 4.97 -3.90
C TYR A 77 -11.76 4.91 -4.52
N ALA A 78 -10.76 4.82 -3.65
CA ALA A 78 -9.38 4.59 -4.04
C ALA A 78 -8.88 3.34 -3.33
N GLU A 79 -8.15 2.51 -4.04
CA GLU A 79 -7.64 1.25 -3.50
C GLU A 79 -6.14 1.31 -3.30
N LEU A 80 -5.68 0.97 -2.09
CA LEU A 80 -4.24 0.88 -1.79
C LEU A 80 -3.65 -0.35 -2.47
N LYS A 81 -2.48 -0.17 -3.06
CA LYS A 81 -1.75 -1.22 -3.79
C LYS A 81 -0.29 -1.24 -3.35
N ARG A 82 0.26 -2.44 -3.20
CA ARG A 82 1.70 -2.65 -3.03
C ARG A 82 2.31 -1.92 -1.83
N MET A 83 1.58 -1.83 -0.72
CA MET A 83 2.16 -1.30 0.53
C MET A 83 3.24 -2.24 1.04
N TYR A 84 4.44 -1.70 1.23
CA TYR A 84 5.57 -2.49 1.71
C TYR A 84 6.57 -1.61 2.46
N VAL A 85 6.99 -2.06 3.62
CA VAL A 85 8.08 -1.46 4.37
C VAL A 85 9.17 -2.51 4.54
N ARG A 86 10.39 -2.20 4.11
CA ARG A 86 11.52 -3.11 4.28
C ARG A 86 11.70 -3.47 5.76
N PRO A 87 12.02 -4.75 6.09
CA PRO A 87 12.07 -5.18 7.49
C PRO A 87 12.93 -4.30 8.41
N GLN A 88 14.09 -3.84 7.94
CA GLN A 88 14.98 -3.02 8.74
C GLN A 88 14.46 -1.61 9.03
N TRP A 89 13.41 -1.20 8.32
CA TRP A 89 12.80 0.13 8.47
C TRP A 89 11.42 0.09 9.11
N ARG A 90 10.99 -1.07 9.61
CA ARG A 90 9.67 -1.22 10.25
C ARG A 90 9.65 -0.63 11.65
N ARG A 91 8.45 -0.32 12.14
CA ARG A 91 8.19 0.22 13.49
C ARG A 91 8.78 1.60 13.73
N LEU A 92 9.09 2.34 12.65
CA LEU A 92 9.61 3.69 12.70
C LEU A 92 8.58 4.75 12.30
N GLY A 93 7.38 4.32 11.86
CA GLY A 93 6.31 5.24 11.44
C GLY A 93 6.25 5.48 9.94
N LEU A 94 7.04 4.78 9.11
CA LEU A 94 7.03 4.98 7.66
C LEU A 94 5.71 4.56 7.01
N GLY A 95 5.12 3.46 7.47
CA GLY A 95 3.82 3.01 6.95
C GLY A 95 2.74 4.05 7.15
N LYS A 96 2.70 4.68 8.31
CA LYS A 96 1.74 5.74 8.59
C LYS A 96 1.97 6.96 7.70
N ARG A 97 3.22 7.34 7.48
CA ARG A 97 3.54 8.46 6.59
C ARG A 97 3.10 8.17 5.15
N LEU A 98 3.31 6.93 4.69
CA LEU A 98 2.81 6.51 3.37
C LEU A 98 1.29 6.60 3.31
N LEU A 99 0.59 6.09 4.32
CA LEU A 99 -0.88 6.17 4.36
C LEU A 99 -1.37 7.61 4.33
N ASP A 100 -0.71 8.51 5.08
CA ASP A 100 -1.04 9.94 5.04
C ASP A 100 -0.88 10.51 3.62
N ALA A 101 0.21 10.17 2.92
CA ALA A 101 0.45 10.65 1.56
C ALA A 101 -0.56 10.10 0.56
N LEU A 102 -0.89 8.80 0.67
CA LEU A 102 -1.87 8.16 -0.21
C LEU A 102 -3.28 8.72 0.03
N ALA A 103 -3.65 8.93 1.28
CA ALA A 103 -4.93 9.56 1.63
C ALA A 103 -5.01 10.99 1.11
N ALA A 104 -3.93 11.77 1.26
CA ALA A 104 -3.89 13.14 0.75
C ALA A 104 -4.02 13.17 -0.77
N HIS A 105 -3.38 12.24 -1.48
CA HIS A 105 -3.51 12.13 -2.92
C HIS A 105 -4.96 11.85 -3.33
N ALA A 106 -5.60 10.87 -2.68
CA ALA A 106 -7.00 10.53 -2.95
C ALA A 106 -7.91 11.75 -2.71
N ARG A 107 -7.75 12.43 -1.57
CA ARG A 107 -8.54 13.65 -1.27
C ARG A 107 -8.34 14.74 -2.31
N SER A 108 -7.11 14.92 -2.79
CA SER A 108 -6.81 15.93 -3.82
C SER A 108 -7.54 15.66 -5.13
N ARG A 109 -7.98 14.42 -5.35
CA ARG A 109 -8.73 13.99 -6.53
C ARG A 109 -10.23 13.85 -6.24
N GLY A 110 -10.69 14.33 -5.08
CA GLY A 110 -12.10 14.29 -4.71
C GLY A 110 -12.59 12.95 -4.20
N VAL A 111 -11.67 12.01 -3.89
CA VAL A 111 -12.03 10.69 -3.38
C VAL A 111 -11.93 10.68 -1.86
N ARG A 112 -12.99 10.21 -1.18
CA ARG A 112 -13.07 10.21 0.28
C ARG A 112 -13.25 8.83 0.89
N LEU A 113 -13.04 7.77 0.11
CA LEU A 113 -13.16 6.40 0.59
C LEU A 113 -11.94 5.62 0.14
N LEU A 114 -11.17 5.11 1.11
CA LEU A 114 -10.06 4.21 0.84
C LEU A 114 -10.47 2.78 1.10
N ARG A 115 -10.01 1.86 0.26
CA ARG A 115 -10.21 0.43 0.41
C ARG A 115 -8.91 -0.31 0.19
N LEU A 116 -8.80 -1.50 0.74
CA LEU A 116 -7.65 -2.37 0.52
C LEU A 116 -8.01 -3.84 0.73
N GLU A 117 -7.22 -4.70 0.14
CA GLU A 117 -7.19 -6.13 0.42
C GLU A 117 -5.81 -6.46 0.96
N THR A 118 -5.73 -7.32 1.98
CA THR A 118 -4.46 -7.83 2.50
C THR A 118 -4.62 -9.28 2.94
N GLY A 119 -3.49 -9.98 3.09
CA GLY A 119 -3.50 -11.36 3.54
C GLY A 119 -3.75 -11.48 5.04
N VAL A 120 -4.43 -12.55 5.45
CA VAL A 120 -4.79 -12.77 6.86
C VAL A 120 -3.57 -12.88 7.78
N ASP A 121 -2.42 -13.29 7.24
CA ASP A 121 -1.19 -13.47 8.01
C ASP A 121 -0.29 -12.23 8.06
N GLN A 122 -0.72 -11.12 7.45
CA GLN A 122 0.02 -9.87 7.44
C GLN A 122 -0.28 -9.05 8.70
N ALA A 123 0.14 -9.59 9.86
CA ALA A 123 -0.23 -9.02 11.17
C ALA A 123 0.24 -7.56 11.34
N GLU A 124 1.45 -7.22 10.89
CA GLU A 124 1.97 -5.85 11.00
C GLU A 124 1.19 -4.89 10.11
N ALA A 125 0.88 -5.31 8.88
CA ALA A 125 0.09 -4.49 7.96
C ALA A 125 -1.32 -4.28 8.50
N ILE A 126 -1.96 -5.33 8.99
CA ILE A 126 -3.30 -5.25 9.59
C ILE A 126 -3.30 -4.29 10.77
N GLY A 127 -2.31 -4.41 11.66
CA GLY A 127 -2.18 -3.48 12.80
C GLY A 127 -2.02 -2.03 12.36
N LEU A 128 -1.22 -1.78 11.32
CA LEU A 128 -1.05 -0.45 10.74
C LEU A 128 -2.38 0.09 10.20
N TYR A 129 -3.09 -0.70 9.41
CA TYR A 129 -4.37 -0.26 8.82
C TYR A 129 -5.42 0.00 9.88
N GLU A 130 -5.58 -0.90 10.83
CA GLU A 130 -6.55 -0.71 11.92
C GLU A 130 -6.19 0.51 12.77
N GLY A 131 -4.91 0.70 13.07
CA GLY A 131 -4.43 1.88 13.79
C GLY A 131 -4.66 3.19 13.05
N PHE A 132 -4.66 3.15 11.71
CA PHE A 132 -4.95 4.32 10.87
C PHE A 132 -6.46 4.62 10.76
N GLY A 133 -7.31 3.68 11.22
CA GLY A 133 -8.76 3.85 11.23
C GLY A 133 -9.51 3.02 10.20
N PHE A 134 -8.84 2.12 9.50
CA PHE A 134 -9.51 1.19 8.60
C PHE A 134 -10.34 0.18 9.38
N ARG A 135 -11.49 -0.21 8.83
CA ARG A 135 -12.41 -1.20 9.41
C ARG A 135 -12.65 -2.34 8.43
N ARG A 136 -12.83 -3.54 8.98
CA ARG A 136 -13.16 -4.74 8.19
C ARG A 136 -14.44 -4.53 7.42
N ARG A 137 -14.46 -5.08 6.22
CA ARG A 137 -15.63 -5.06 5.35
C ARG A 137 -15.68 -6.32 4.47
N PRO A 138 -16.80 -6.60 3.82
CA PRO A 138 -16.87 -7.66 2.79
C PRO A 138 -16.01 -7.32 1.57
N PRO A 139 -15.72 -8.30 0.69
CA PRO A 139 -15.03 -8.03 -0.57
C PRO A 139 -15.68 -6.91 -1.37
N PHE A 140 -14.89 -6.21 -2.16
CA PHE A 140 -15.34 -5.10 -2.99
C PHE A 140 -14.79 -5.27 -4.41
N GLY A 141 -15.35 -4.52 -5.38
CA GLY A 141 -14.93 -4.56 -6.77
C GLY A 141 -15.02 -5.97 -7.34
N ALA A 142 -13.96 -6.43 -7.97
CA ALA A 142 -13.89 -7.76 -8.56
C ALA A 142 -13.45 -8.85 -7.58
N TYR A 143 -13.16 -8.49 -6.34
CA TYR A 143 -12.72 -9.47 -5.33
C TYR A 143 -13.86 -10.41 -4.92
N ARG A 144 -13.47 -11.64 -4.57
CA ARG A 144 -14.37 -12.65 -4.04
C ARG A 144 -13.95 -13.03 -2.63
N GLU A 145 -14.83 -13.67 -1.86
CA GLU A 145 -14.48 -14.26 -0.58
C GLU A 145 -13.32 -15.22 -0.75
N ASP A 146 -12.31 -15.07 0.10
CA ASP A 146 -11.13 -15.92 0.15
C ASP A 146 -10.71 -16.01 1.61
N PRO A 147 -10.58 -17.22 2.17
CA PRO A 147 -10.19 -17.37 3.58
C PRO A 147 -8.80 -16.81 3.89
N LEU A 148 -7.96 -16.59 2.87
CA LEU A 148 -6.62 -16.04 3.03
C LEU A 148 -6.58 -14.51 2.86
N SER A 149 -7.71 -13.87 2.53
CA SER A 149 -7.79 -12.42 2.32
C SER A 149 -8.72 -11.76 3.31
N VAL A 150 -8.37 -10.55 3.70
CA VAL A 150 -9.23 -9.66 4.47
C VAL A 150 -9.33 -8.31 3.76
N PHE A 151 -10.48 -7.65 3.94
CA PHE A 151 -10.82 -6.41 3.24
C PHE A 151 -11.12 -5.32 4.24
N TYR A 152 -10.66 -4.12 3.94
CA TYR A 152 -10.80 -2.96 4.83
C TYR A 152 -11.24 -1.73 4.05
N GLN A 153 -11.86 -0.80 4.76
CA GLN A 153 -12.15 0.52 4.23
C GLN A 153 -12.04 1.59 5.30
N LYS A 154 -11.79 2.82 4.86
CA LYS A 154 -11.75 3.99 5.70
C LYS A 154 -12.35 5.17 4.96
N GLU A 155 -13.28 5.87 5.61
CA GLU A 155 -13.78 7.16 5.12
C GLU A 155 -12.76 8.23 5.47
N LEU A 156 -12.48 9.12 4.52
CA LEU A 156 -11.57 10.25 4.74
C LEU A 156 -12.37 11.49 5.12
N PRO A 157 -11.91 12.24 6.13
CA PRO A 157 -12.58 13.48 6.54
C PRO A 157 -12.52 14.57 5.48
#